data_97f4f41ef3e92666d95bc3dcc0c48441
#
_entry.id   97f4f41ef3e92666d95bc3dcc0c48441
#
_cell.length_a   1.000
_cell.length_b   1.000
_cell.length_c   1.000
_cell.angle_alpha   90.00
_cell.angle_beta   90.00
_cell.angle_gamma   90.00
#
_symmetry.space_group_name_H-M   'P 1'
#
loop_
_entity.id
_entity.type
_entity.pdbx_description
1 polymer ?
#
loop_
_entity_poly.entity_id
_entity_poly.type
_entity_poly.pdbx_seq_one_letter_code
_entity_poly.pdbx_strand_id
1 'polypeptide(L)'
;RIIRFSATTGEELEQALAALHDAGMKSLVIDLRSNSGGLLNQAVDVLDQIVASGKLLVYTRGRIPSANADYRSTDRPRVATDEPLIVLIDHGSASASEIVSGAVQDLDRGLVAGTNSFGKGLVQSQISLGPGGNQGKLLLTIAKYYTPSGRLIQRDYEGKDRQDYREEAFEGDVPPDSVLA
;
A
#
# COMPACT_ATOMS: atom_id res chain seq x y z
N ARG A 1 -15.24 -0.19 1.13
CA ARG A 1 -14.31 -0.88 0.24
C ARG A 1 -13.58 0.11 -0.65
N ILE A 2 -12.26 -0.03 -0.75
CA ILE A 2 -11.42 0.74 -1.71
C ILE A 2 -11.09 -0.22 -2.87
N ILE A 3 -11.58 0.12 -4.08
CA ILE A 3 -11.41 -0.74 -5.26
C ILE A 3 -10.04 -0.53 -5.91
N ARG A 4 -9.54 0.72 -5.86
CA ARG A 4 -8.26 1.13 -6.43
C ARG A 4 -7.79 2.43 -5.79
N PHE A 5 -6.48 2.66 -5.72
CA PHE A 5 -5.90 3.94 -5.29
C PHE A 5 -5.77 4.90 -6.49
N SER A 6 -6.87 5.63 -6.77
CA SER A 6 -6.96 6.69 -7.79
C SER A 6 -6.63 8.05 -7.20
N ALA A 7 -6.59 9.10 -8.01
CA ALA A 7 -6.20 10.45 -7.57
C ALA A 7 -7.11 11.06 -6.48
N THR A 8 -8.32 10.55 -6.31
CA THR A 8 -9.34 11.07 -5.38
C THR A 8 -9.59 10.17 -4.17
N THR A 9 -8.86 9.06 -4.04
CA THR A 9 -9.17 8.03 -3.02
C THR A 9 -9.07 8.57 -1.58
N GLY A 10 -8.09 9.42 -1.30
CA GLY A 10 -7.97 10.06 0.02
C GLY A 10 -9.17 10.94 0.35
N GLU A 11 -9.60 11.76 -0.61
CA GLU A 11 -10.76 12.64 -0.46
C GLU A 11 -12.07 11.84 -0.34
N GLU A 12 -12.25 10.82 -1.16
CA GLU A 12 -13.43 9.93 -1.11
C GLU A 12 -13.51 9.19 0.24
N LEU A 13 -12.37 8.76 0.79
CA LEU A 13 -12.32 8.16 2.12
C LEU A 13 -12.70 9.17 3.20
N GLU A 14 -12.19 10.41 3.14
CA GLU A 14 -12.54 11.48 4.07
C GLU A 14 -14.05 11.71 4.13
N GLN A 15 -14.69 11.83 2.97
CA GLN A 15 -16.14 12.02 2.86
C GLN A 15 -16.91 10.81 3.42
N ALA A 16 -16.45 9.59 3.11
CA ALA A 16 -17.04 8.36 3.62
C ALA A 16 -16.92 8.24 5.14
N LEU A 17 -15.75 8.58 5.71
CA LEU A 17 -15.53 8.58 7.16
C LEU A 17 -16.43 9.60 7.86
N ALA A 18 -16.58 10.81 7.32
CA ALA A 18 -17.49 11.81 7.87
C ALA A 18 -18.93 11.27 7.95
N ALA A 19 -19.43 10.70 6.85
CA ALA A 19 -20.78 10.11 6.81
C ALA A 19 -20.94 8.93 7.79
N LEU A 20 -19.91 8.09 7.94
CA LEU A 20 -19.92 6.96 8.88
C LEU A 20 -19.91 7.45 10.34
N HIS A 21 -19.14 8.49 10.67
CA HIS A 21 -19.14 9.12 11.99
C HIS A 21 -20.51 9.72 12.34
N ASP A 22 -21.14 10.44 11.39
CA ASP A 22 -22.48 10.98 11.56
C ASP A 22 -23.53 9.87 11.78
N ALA A 23 -23.32 8.69 11.18
CA ALA A 23 -24.14 7.50 11.40
C ALA A 23 -23.80 6.75 12.71
N GLY A 24 -22.83 7.23 13.51
CA GLY A 24 -22.48 6.63 14.79
C GLY A 24 -21.48 5.47 14.72
N MET A 25 -20.58 5.47 13.72
CA MET A 25 -19.52 4.47 13.60
C MET A 25 -18.75 4.29 14.92
N LYS A 26 -18.44 3.05 15.28
CA LYS A 26 -17.66 2.65 16.47
C LYS A 26 -16.45 1.78 16.11
N SER A 27 -16.36 1.33 14.87
CA SER A 27 -15.26 0.53 14.34
C SER A 27 -15.25 0.64 12.82
N LEU A 28 -14.09 0.42 12.22
CA LEU A 28 -13.91 0.54 10.78
C LEU A 28 -13.37 -0.76 10.18
N VAL A 29 -13.98 -1.19 9.08
CA VAL A 29 -13.41 -2.24 8.21
C VAL A 29 -13.05 -1.62 6.87
N ILE A 30 -11.77 -1.70 6.48
CA ILE A 30 -11.28 -1.30 5.16
C ILE A 30 -11.09 -2.56 4.33
N ASP A 31 -11.89 -2.73 3.28
CA ASP A 31 -11.79 -3.87 2.37
C ASP A 31 -10.90 -3.51 1.18
N LEU A 32 -9.71 -4.14 1.12
CA LEU A 32 -8.70 -4.01 0.05
C LEU A 32 -8.60 -5.28 -0.80
N ARG A 33 -9.50 -6.24 -0.62
CA ARG A 33 -9.48 -7.48 -1.41
C ARG A 33 -9.66 -7.19 -2.89
N SER A 34 -8.85 -7.86 -3.72
CA SER A 34 -8.78 -7.68 -5.17
C SER A 34 -8.38 -6.25 -5.61
N ASN A 35 -7.78 -5.47 -4.72
CA ASN A 35 -7.27 -4.13 -5.02
C ASN A 35 -5.79 -4.21 -5.42
N SER A 36 -5.50 -4.13 -6.70
CA SER A 36 -4.14 -4.19 -7.25
C SER A 36 -3.26 -2.97 -6.95
N GLY A 37 -3.72 -2.04 -6.10
CA GLY A 37 -3.00 -0.85 -5.70
C GLY A 37 -3.35 0.39 -6.53
N GLY A 38 -2.35 1.21 -6.79
CA GLY A 38 -2.46 2.47 -7.51
C GLY A 38 -1.42 3.49 -7.06
N LEU A 39 -1.83 4.72 -6.81
CA LEU A 39 -0.93 5.83 -6.50
C LEU A 39 -0.41 5.74 -5.06
N LEU A 40 0.92 5.84 -4.89
CA LEU A 40 1.58 5.83 -3.58
C LEU A 40 1.08 6.95 -2.66
N ASN A 41 1.00 8.18 -3.19
CA ASN A 41 0.53 9.32 -2.40
C ASN A 41 -0.88 9.08 -1.85
N GLN A 42 -1.75 8.39 -2.59
CA GLN A 42 -3.10 8.05 -2.13
C GLN A 42 -3.11 6.98 -1.02
N ALA A 43 -2.15 6.06 -1.02
CA ALA A 43 -1.96 5.16 0.12
C ALA A 43 -1.51 5.92 1.37
N VAL A 44 -0.62 6.91 1.20
CA VAL A 44 -0.19 7.80 2.29
C VAL A 44 -1.36 8.64 2.80
N ASP A 45 -2.16 9.24 1.91
CA ASP A 45 -3.34 10.05 2.27
C ASP A 45 -4.39 9.22 3.04
N VAL A 46 -4.58 7.96 2.65
CA VAL A 46 -5.46 7.01 3.37
C VAL A 46 -4.90 6.70 4.77
N LEU A 47 -3.60 6.42 4.87
CA LEU A 47 -2.94 6.14 6.16
C LEU A 47 -2.93 7.35 7.09
N ASP A 48 -2.78 8.55 6.55
CA ASP A 48 -2.80 9.79 7.33
C ASP A 48 -4.13 10.02 8.05
N GLN A 49 -5.22 9.46 7.52
CA GLN A 49 -6.55 9.53 8.13
C GLN A 49 -6.80 8.52 9.25
N ILE A 50 -5.97 7.49 9.36
CA ILE A 50 -6.19 6.38 10.31
C ILE A 50 -5.03 6.14 11.28
N VAL A 51 -3.85 6.72 11.03
CA VAL A 51 -2.63 6.55 11.83
C VAL A 51 -2.31 7.83 12.58
N ALA A 52 -1.81 7.72 13.81
CA ALA A 52 -1.38 8.87 14.61
C ALA A 52 -0.30 9.71 13.90
N SER A 53 -0.33 11.04 14.09
CA SER A 53 0.63 11.97 13.49
C SER A 53 2.09 11.63 13.81
N GLY A 54 3.01 11.93 12.88
CA GLY A 54 4.46 11.78 13.01
C GLY A 54 4.99 10.35 12.81
N LYS A 55 4.12 9.37 12.56
CA LYS A 55 4.54 7.98 12.33
C LYS A 55 5.13 7.80 10.94
N LEU A 56 6.18 6.99 10.81
CA LEU A 56 6.65 6.51 9.51
C LEU A 56 5.59 5.57 8.96
N LEU A 57 5.14 5.80 7.73
CA LEU A 57 4.09 5.02 7.08
C LEU A 57 4.65 4.01 6.07
N VAL A 58 5.61 4.48 5.28
CA VAL A 58 6.31 3.70 4.24
C VAL A 58 7.59 4.45 3.89
N TYR A 59 8.59 3.73 3.44
CA TYR A 59 9.75 4.39 2.85
C TYR A 59 10.22 3.66 1.58
N THR A 60 10.91 4.40 0.73
CA THR A 60 11.47 3.86 -0.52
C THR A 60 12.99 3.90 -0.47
N ARG A 61 13.62 2.85 -0.98
CA ARG A 61 15.09 2.80 -1.15
C ARG A 61 15.42 2.23 -2.51
N GLY A 62 16.36 2.88 -3.18
CA GLY A 62 16.82 2.50 -4.49
C GLY A 62 18.25 2.94 -4.73
N ARG A 63 18.81 2.54 -5.87
CA ARG A 63 20.17 2.90 -6.25
C ARG A 63 20.34 4.40 -6.56
N ILE A 64 19.25 5.04 -7.03
CA ILE A 64 19.22 6.47 -7.34
C ILE A 64 18.83 7.23 -6.06
N PRO A 65 19.67 8.15 -5.54
CA PRO A 65 19.37 8.86 -4.29
C PRO A 65 18.02 9.59 -4.28
N SER A 66 17.62 10.17 -5.41
CA SER A 66 16.33 10.86 -5.55
C SER A 66 15.09 9.95 -5.47
N ALA A 67 15.28 8.64 -5.55
CA ALA A 67 14.21 7.66 -5.36
C ALA A 67 14.04 7.23 -3.88
N ASN A 68 14.92 7.72 -2.98
CA ASN A 68 14.84 7.45 -1.56
C ASN A 68 13.95 8.50 -0.88
N ALA A 69 12.91 8.05 -0.23
CA ALA A 69 11.98 8.93 0.46
C ALA A 69 11.39 8.23 1.69
N ASP A 70 11.11 9.00 2.72
CA ASP A 70 10.36 8.58 3.90
C ASP A 70 9.02 9.32 3.90
N TYR A 71 7.93 8.57 4.01
CA TYR A 71 6.58 9.11 4.08
C TYR A 71 6.06 8.96 5.50
N ARG A 72 5.68 10.08 6.11
CA ARG A 72 5.18 10.13 7.49
C ARG A 72 3.79 10.71 7.54
N SER A 73 3.02 10.27 8.52
CA SER A 73 1.74 10.90 8.82
C SER A 73 1.96 12.33 9.33
N THR A 74 1.12 13.25 8.87
CA THR A 74 1.23 14.70 9.14
C THR A 74 0.08 15.21 9.97
N ASP A 75 -1.14 14.77 9.68
CA ASP A 75 -2.36 15.29 10.27
C ASP A 75 -2.83 14.45 11.47
N ARG A 76 -3.86 14.94 12.14
CA ARG A 76 -4.59 14.16 13.14
C ARG A 76 -5.46 13.13 12.41
N PRO A 77 -5.46 11.87 12.85
CA PRO A 77 -6.29 10.86 12.24
C PRO A 77 -7.78 11.23 12.39
N ARG A 78 -8.54 10.93 11.34
CA ARG A 78 -10.00 11.08 11.37
C ARG A 78 -10.68 9.92 12.10
N VAL A 79 -10.06 8.75 12.07
CA VAL A 79 -10.46 7.59 12.88
C VAL A 79 -9.60 7.61 14.14
N ALA A 80 -10.21 7.70 15.32
CA ALA A 80 -9.48 7.75 16.57
C ALA A 80 -8.56 6.52 16.72
N THR A 81 -7.39 6.71 17.33
CA THR A 81 -6.37 5.65 17.38
C THR A 81 -6.76 4.45 18.22
N ASP A 82 -7.74 4.60 19.10
CA ASP A 82 -8.36 3.57 19.93
C ASP A 82 -9.63 2.96 19.30
N GLU A 83 -10.12 3.52 18.19
CA GLU A 83 -11.22 2.89 17.43
C GLU A 83 -10.71 1.61 16.76
N PRO A 84 -11.45 0.48 16.91
CA PRO A 84 -11.10 -0.78 16.28
C PRO A 84 -11.05 -0.64 14.75
N LEU A 85 -9.96 -1.12 14.17
CA LEU A 85 -9.71 -1.14 12.73
C LEU A 85 -9.37 -2.53 12.25
N ILE A 86 -10.01 -2.96 11.17
CA ILE A 86 -9.67 -4.19 10.44
C ILE A 86 -9.41 -3.83 8.97
N VAL A 87 -8.34 -4.37 8.41
CA VAL A 87 -8.04 -4.30 6.98
C VAL A 87 -8.15 -5.69 6.38
N LEU A 88 -9.00 -5.85 5.37
CA LEU A 88 -9.16 -7.12 4.66
C LEU A 88 -8.29 -7.13 3.40
N ILE A 89 -7.50 -8.19 3.24
CA ILE A 89 -6.62 -8.40 2.08
C ILE A 89 -6.82 -9.80 1.49
N ASP A 90 -6.40 -9.95 0.23
CA ASP A 90 -6.31 -11.25 -0.46
C ASP A 90 -5.14 -11.24 -1.46
N HIS A 91 -4.97 -12.32 -2.22
CA HIS A 91 -3.94 -12.45 -3.25
C HIS A 91 -4.00 -11.37 -4.35
N GLY A 92 -5.14 -10.72 -4.53
CA GLY A 92 -5.31 -9.59 -5.45
C GLY A 92 -4.88 -8.24 -4.85
N SER A 93 -4.62 -8.18 -3.53
CA SER A 93 -4.15 -6.98 -2.84
C SER A 93 -2.67 -6.76 -3.15
N ALA A 94 -2.33 -5.64 -3.81
CA ALA A 94 -0.98 -5.37 -4.26
C ALA A 94 -0.55 -3.90 -4.09
N SER A 95 0.75 -3.65 -4.02
CA SER A 95 1.35 -2.31 -4.09
C SER A 95 0.79 -1.34 -3.03
N ALA A 96 0.00 -0.31 -3.40
CA ALA A 96 -0.60 0.64 -2.47
C ALA A 96 -1.47 -0.03 -1.39
N SER A 97 -2.14 -1.15 -1.71
CA SER A 97 -2.88 -1.95 -0.73
C SER A 97 -1.95 -2.58 0.30
N GLU A 98 -0.78 -3.04 -0.13
CA GLU A 98 0.22 -3.64 0.76
C GLU A 98 0.94 -2.59 1.61
N ILE A 99 1.07 -1.36 1.10
CA ILE A 99 1.55 -0.23 1.89
C ILE A 99 0.57 0.06 3.04
N VAL A 100 -0.73 0.11 2.75
CA VAL A 100 -1.75 0.38 3.77
C VAL A 100 -1.81 -0.75 4.80
N SER A 101 -1.96 -1.99 4.36
CA SER A 101 -2.04 -3.14 5.28
C SER A 101 -0.75 -3.33 6.07
N GLY A 102 0.42 -3.17 5.44
CA GLY A 102 1.72 -3.27 6.10
C GLY A 102 1.96 -2.19 7.16
N ALA A 103 1.57 -0.95 6.89
CA ALA A 103 1.67 0.12 7.88
C ALA A 103 0.71 -0.11 9.05
N VAL A 104 -0.53 -0.53 8.80
CA VAL A 104 -1.51 -0.87 9.85
C VAL A 104 -0.98 -1.99 10.74
N GLN A 105 -0.40 -3.03 10.16
CA GLN A 105 0.17 -4.16 10.88
C GLN A 105 1.41 -3.74 11.70
N ASP A 106 2.37 -3.07 11.08
CA ASP A 106 3.65 -2.73 11.72
C ASP A 106 3.53 -1.67 12.83
N LEU A 107 2.49 -0.84 12.75
CA LEU A 107 2.22 0.19 13.75
C LEU A 107 1.22 -0.25 14.84
N ASP A 108 0.82 -1.52 14.83
CA ASP A 108 -0.23 -2.06 15.72
C ASP A 108 -1.51 -1.21 15.71
N ARG A 109 -1.82 -0.60 14.54
CA ARG A 109 -2.99 0.28 14.43
C ARG A 109 -4.30 -0.50 14.34
N GLY A 110 -4.25 -1.74 13.87
CA GLY A 110 -5.43 -2.58 13.68
C GLY A 110 -5.05 -3.98 13.22
N LEU A 111 -6.06 -4.80 13.00
CA LEU A 111 -5.88 -6.16 12.51
C LEU A 111 -5.85 -6.19 10.98
N VAL A 112 -4.95 -6.98 10.42
CA VAL A 112 -4.97 -7.35 9.00
C VAL A 112 -5.47 -8.79 8.91
N ALA A 113 -6.52 -9.02 8.12
CA ALA A 113 -7.18 -10.30 8.01
C ALA A 113 -7.42 -10.70 6.55
N GLY A 114 -7.37 -12.01 6.28
CA GLY A 114 -7.56 -12.56 4.95
C GLY A 114 -6.48 -13.57 4.58
N THR A 115 -6.04 -13.55 3.34
CA THR A 115 -4.96 -14.39 2.83
C THR A 115 -3.74 -13.53 2.48
N ASN A 116 -2.59 -14.15 2.19
CA ASN A 116 -1.38 -13.46 1.79
C ASN A 116 -1.64 -12.52 0.61
N SER A 117 -1.01 -11.34 0.63
CA SER A 117 -1.07 -10.37 -0.45
C SER A 117 -0.16 -10.77 -1.63
N PHE A 118 -0.21 -10.02 -2.71
CA PHE A 118 0.50 -10.32 -3.94
C PHE A 118 2.04 -10.25 -3.82
N GLY A 119 2.57 -9.34 -3.01
CA GLY A 119 4.03 -9.14 -2.85
C GLY A 119 4.65 -8.22 -3.91
N LYS A 120 3.98 -7.10 -4.26
CA LYS A 120 4.49 -6.10 -5.22
C LYS A 120 5.05 -4.87 -4.51
N GLY A 121 6.32 -4.89 -4.20
CA GLY A 121 7.03 -3.82 -3.49
C GLY A 121 7.98 -2.97 -4.36
N LEU A 122 7.69 -2.80 -5.67
CA LEU A 122 8.53 -2.06 -6.61
C LEU A 122 7.96 -0.67 -6.91
N VAL A 123 8.84 0.34 -6.82
CA VAL A 123 8.56 1.72 -7.28
C VAL A 123 8.94 1.82 -8.76
N GLN A 124 7.97 2.14 -9.60
CA GLN A 124 8.18 2.34 -11.03
C GLN A 124 8.06 3.83 -11.38
N SER A 125 9.04 4.33 -12.12
CA SER A 125 9.01 5.66 -12.73
C SER A 125 8.68 5.55 -14.21
N GLN A 126 7.86 6.48 -14.67
CA GLN A 126 7.51 6.59 -16.08
C GLN A 126 8.37 7.66 -16.74
N ILE A 127 9.21 7.24 -17.67
CA ILE A 127 10.13 8.10 -18.41
C ILE A 127 9.58 8.27 -19.82
N SER A 128 9.31 9.51 -20.25
CA SER A 128 8.93 9.82 -21.61
C SER A 128 10.13 9.72 -22.55
N LEU A 129 9.95 9.08 -23.70
CA LEU A 129 11.01 8.86 -24.68
C LEU A 129 10.88 9.80 -25.89
N GLY A 130 12.05 10.14 -26.46
CA GLY A 130 12.18 10.95 -27.67
C GLY A 130 11.99 12.44 -27.47
N PRO A 131 12.28 13.23 -28.52
CA PRO A 131 12.08 14.67 -28.51
C PRO A 131 10.64 15.05 -28.19
N GLY A 132 10.41 15.86 -27.15
CA GLY A 132 9.08 16.25 -26.69
C GLY A 132 8.29 15.14 -25.99
N GLY A 133 8.89 13.95 -25.72
CA GLY A 133 8.23 12.89 -24.98
C GLY A 133 7.16 12.11 -25.74
N ASN A 134 7.14 12.19 -27.07
CA ASN A 134 6.08 11.65 -27.92
C ASN A 134 6.39 10.27 -28.57
N GLN A 135 7.57 9.69 -28.30
CA GLN A 135 7.99 8.39 -28.87
C GLN A 135 7.68 7.19 -27.96
N GLY A 136 6.85 7.40 -26.94
CA GLY A 136 6.47 6.33 -26.01
C GLY A 136 6.90 6.61 -24.59
N LYS A 137 6.64 5.64 -23.71
CA LYS A 137 6.96 5.73 -22.28
C LYS A 137 7.64 4.46 -21.81
N LEU A 138 8.75 4.62 -21.11
CA LEU A 138 9.47 3.53 -20.43
C LEU A 138 9.03 3.49 -18.96
N LEU A 139 8.57 2.33 -18.50
CA LEU A 139 8.38 2.06 -17.08
C LEU A 139 9.64 1.40 -16.54
N LEU A 140 10.34 2.11 -15.66
CA LEU A 140 11.59 1.63 -15.06
C LEU A 140 11.42 1.48 -13.55
N THR A 141 11.80 0.33 -13.00
CA THR A 141 11.91 0.15 -11.55
C THR A 141 13.10 0.93 -11.03
N ILE A 142 12.85 1.82 -10.06
CA ILE A 142 13.86 2.73 -9.49
C ILE A 142 14.12 2.53 -8.01
N ALA A 143 13.19 1.92 -7.27
CA ALA A 143 13.32 1.66 -5.84
C ALA A 143 12.41 0.50 -5.40
N LYS A 144 12.57 0.10 -4.15
CA LYS A 144 11.69 -0.86 -3.44
C LYS A 144 10.95 -0.16 -2.31
N TYR A 145 9.76 -0.64 -1.99
CA TYR A 145 8.96 -0.21 -0.83
C TYR A 145 9.31 -1.04 0.39
N TYR A 146 9.35 -0.36 1.53
CA TYR A 146 9.54 -0.96 2.84
C TYR A 146 8.47 -0.46 3.80
N THR A 147 7.95 -1.35 4.62
CA THR A 147 7.01 -1.03 5.70
C THR A 147 7.71 -0.31 6.86
N PRO A 148 7.00 0.29 7.81
CA PRO A 148 7.59 0.99 8.95
C PRO A 148 8.62 0.17 9.74
N SER A 149 8.40 -1.13 9.90
CA SER A 149 9.33 -2.03 10.61
C SER A 149 10.57 -2.44 9.79
N GLY A 150 10.63 -2.06 8.51
CA GLY A 150 11.74 -2.39 7.63
C GLY A 150 11.52 -3.63 6.77
N ARG A 151 10.35 -4.24 6.79
CA ARG A 151 10.03 -5.39 5.93
C ARG A 151 9.96 -4.94 4.48
N LEU A 152 10.59 -5.71 3.58
CA LEU A 152 10.47 -5.54 2.14
C LEU A 152 9.15 -6.13 1.67
N ILE A 153 8.29 -5.30 1.06
CA ILE A 153 7.01 -5.76 0.51
C ILE A 153 7.22 -6.69 -0.71
N GLN A 154 8.31 -6.46 -1.47
CA GLN A 154 8.56 -7.23 -2.69
C GLN A 154 8.88 -8.68 -2.37
N ARG A 155 8.04 -9.58 -2.86
CA ARG A 155 8.31 -11.02 -2.89
C ARG A 155 9.48 -11.31 -3.82
N ASP A 156 10.27 -12.33 -3.50
CA ASP A 156 11.40 -12.74 -4.33
C ASP A 156 10.95 -13.22 -5.71
N TYR A 157 11.62 -12.71 -6.74
CA TYR A 157 11.37 -13.04 -8.15
C TYR A 157 12.63 -13.52 -8.88
N GLU A 158 13.75 -13.72 -8.16
CA GLU A 158 15.00 -14.15 -8.74
C GLU A 158 14.87 -15.58 -9.27
N GLY A 159 15.21 -15.77 -10.54
CA GLY A 159 15.12 -17.08 -11.21
C GLY A 159 13.71 -17.53 -11.60
N LYS A 160 12.68 -16.70 -11.43
CA LYS A 160 11.29 -17.01 -11.75
C LYS A 160 10.86 -16.32 -13.04
N ASP A 161 10.09 -16.99 -13.86
CA ASP A 161 9.41 -16.31 -14.94
C ASP A 161 8.17 -15.55 -14.45
N ARG A 162 7.51 -14.81 -15.34
CA ARG A 162 6.38 -13.96 -14.97
C ARG A 162 5.13 -14.77 -14.63
N GLN A 163 5.00 -15.95 -15.15
CA GLN A 163 3.86 -16.83 -14.91
C GLN A 163 4.02 -17.53 -13.57
N ASP A 164 5.19 -18.12 -13.29
CA ASP A 164 5.55 -18.76 -12.04
C ASP A 164 5.37 -17.79 -10.87
N TYR A 165 5.84 -16.53 -11.01
CA TYR A 165 5.69 -15.51 -9.99
C TYR A 165 4.21 -15.20 -9.64
N ARG A 166 3.33 -15.27 -10.65
CA ARG A 166 1.90 -15.05 -10.43
C ARG A 166 1.23 -16.25 -9.78
N GLU A 167 1.54 -17.44 -10.25
CA GLU A 167 0.94 -18.68 -9.76
C GLU A 167 1.26 -18.89 -8.27
N GLU A 168 2.50 -18.69 -7.87
CA GLU A 168 2.90 -18.75 -6.45
C GLU A 168 2.15 -17.78 -5.53
N ALA A 169 1.71 -16.63 -6.04
CA ALA A 169 0.88 -15.72 -5.25
C ALA A 169 -0.46 -16.36 -4.85
N PHE A 170 -0.96 -17.30 -5.65
CA PHE A 170 -2.23 -17.99 -5.41
C PHE A 170 -2.07 -19.31 -4.65
N GLU A 171 -0.88 -19.92 -4.65
CA GLU A 171 -0.64 -21.23 -4.04
C GLU A 171 -0.36 -21.18 -2.52
N GLY A 172 -0.17 -19.98 -1.94
CA GLY A 172 -0.03 -19.81 -0.49
C GLY A 172 1.32 -20.20 0.12
N ASP A 173 2.27 -20.66 -0.70
CA ASP A 173 3.61 -21.14 -0.27
C ASP A 173 4.66 -20.00 -0.18
N VAL A 174 4.22 -18.78 0.02
CA VAL A 174 5.13 -17.63 0.11
C VAL A 174 5.59 -17.45 1.56
N PRO A 175 6.91 -17.32 1.84
CA PRO A 175 7.39 -17.12 3.19
C PRO A 175 6.72 -15.93 3.88
N PRO A 176 6.32 -16.03 5.15
CA PRO A 176 5.57 -14.98 5.87
C PRO A 176 6.32 -13.64 5.95
N ASP A 177 7.64 -13.62 5.77
CA ASP A 177 8.47 -12.43 5.86
C ASP A 177 8.47 -11.57 4.58
N SER A 178 7.98 -12.10 3.46
CA SER A 178 8.00 -11.42 2.15
C SER A 178 6.65 -10.88 1.70
N VAL A 179 5.57 -11.25 2.36
CA VAL A 179 4.21 -10.76 2.09
C VAL A 179 3.50 -10.42 3.39
N LEU A 180 2.50 -9.57 3.30
CA LEU A 180 1.65 -9.24 4.44
C LEU A 180 0.59 -10.33 4.59
N ALA A 181 0.53 -10.91 5.77
CA ALA A 181 -0.48 -11.89 6.16
C ALA A 181 -1.71 -11.22 6.76
#